data_c385e46da8ffca682c587c0053baf620
#
_entry.id   c385e46da8ffca682c587c0053baf620
#
_cell.length_a   1.000
_cell.length_b   1.000
_cell.length_c   1.000
_cell.angle_alpha   90.00
_cell.angle_beta   90.00
_cell.angle_gamma   90.00
#
_symmetry.space_group_name_H-M   'P 1'
#
loop_
_entity.id
_entity.type
_entity.pdbx_description
1 polymer ?
#
loop_
_entity_poly.entity_id
_entity_poly.type
_entity_poly.pdbx_seq_one_letter_code
_entity_poly.pdbx_strand_id
1 'polypeptide(L)'
;MILSTVKRISSRDNPSFKEWNKLAGSTKQRRKVGETLLDGAHLVQAYLATGKYPLRLLVNEAASCDGEIARLIAQMPQVPLTCLDDSLFSELTELKTPSGLLALIELPQAHVAPSHSQFCILLEDIQDPGNLGSILRTAAAAGCDAAFISNGCADVWSPKVLRAAMGGHFALSIHEHADLFNVAAVFEGSIFATSLQAKVNLYDSKLTGNIAFAFGNEGAGLSPELSNLCRQHIIIPMQSKVESLNVAAAAAVCLFEASRQQRSISNVKSAPQKVLN
;
A
#
# COMPACT_ATOMS: atom_id res chain seq x y z
N MET A 1 -31.65 11.63 -8.77
CA MET A 1 -31.79 12.16 -10.13
C MET A 1 -30.46 12.72 -10.69
N ILE A 2 -29.33 12.01 -10.45
CA ILE A 2 -27.99 12.41 -10.92
C ILE A 2 -27.65 11.77 -12.29
N LEU A 3 -28.36 10.71 -12.67
CA LEU A 3 -28.00 9.89 -13.84
C LEU A 3 -28.65 10.29 -15.18
N SER A 4 -29.55 11.26 -15.24
CA SER A 4 -30.26 11.61 -16.49
C SER A 4 -29.36 12.25 -17.57
N THR A 5 -28.15 12.69 -17.23
CA THR A 5 -27.16 13.29 -18.13
C THR A 5 -25.84 12.52 -18.19
N VAL A 6 -25.77 11.35 -17.51
CA VAL A 6 -24.53 10.56 -17.40
C VAL A 6 -24.35 9.67 -18.64
N LYS A 7 -23.14 9.65 -19.20
CA LYS A 7 -22.78 8.74 -20.29
C LYS A 7 -22.97 7.30 -19.85
N ARG A 8 -23.78 6.52 -20.58
CA ARG A 8 -23.99 5.09 -20.34
C ARG A 8 -23.22 4.26 -21.37
N ILE A 9 -22.63 3.17 -20.90
CA ILE A 9 -21.95 2.16 -21.74
C ILE A 9 -22.56 0.80 -21.46
N SER A 10 -23.10 0.17 -22.51
CA SER A 10 -23.75 -1.15 -22.48
C SER A 10 -23.07 -2.17 -23.41
N SER A 11 -22.07 -1.75 -24.18
CA SER A 11 -21.39 -2.64 -25.12
C SER A 11 -19.94 -2.90 -24.70
N ARG A 12 -19.55 -4.18 -24.71
CA ARG A 12 -18.15 -4.62 -24.57
C ARG A 12 -17.22 -4.07 -25.65
N ASP A 13 -17.77 -3.71 -26.80
CA ASP A 13 -16.99 -3.17 -27.92
C ASP A 13 -16.63 -1.70 -27.76
N ASN A 14 -17.18 -1.04 -26.74
CA ASN A 14 -16.83 0.35 -26.45
C ASN A 14 -15.31 0.49 -26.17
N PRO A 15 -14.60 1.39 -26.87
CA PRO A 15 -13.15 1.55 -26.73
C PRO A 15 -12.71 1.84 -25.29
N SER A 16 -13.40 2.74 -24.59
CA SER A 16 -13.07 3.09 -23.21
C SER A 16 -13.25 1.90 -22.25
N PHE A 17 -14.31 1.09 -22.43
CA PHE A 17 -14.50 -0.12 -21.64
C PHE A 17 -13.37 -1.13 -21.88
N LYS A 18 -12.95 -1.35 -23.13
CA LYS A 18 -11.83 -2.23 -23.45
C LYS A 18 -10.52 -1.78 -22.77
N GLU A 19 -10.30 -0.48 -22.68
CA GLU A 19 -9.13 0.07 -21.96
C GLU A 19 -9.22 -0.21 -20.47
N TRP A 20 -10.35 0.08 -19.82
CA TRP A 20 -10.54 -0.16 -18.38
C TRP A 20 -10.45 -1.64 -18.03
N ASN A 21 -11.02 -2.51 -18.86
CA ASN A 21 -10.92 -3.96 -18.65
C ASN A 21 -9.47 -4.47 -18.72
N LYS A 22 -8.65 -3.90 -19.62
CA LYS A 22 -7.22 -4.18 -19.65
C LYS A 22 -6.50 -3.68 -18.39
N LEU A 23 -6.88 -2.53 -17.83
CA LEU A 23 -6.31 -2.03 -16.58
C LEU A 23 -6.65 -2.96 -15.39
N ALA A 24 -7.87 -3.46 -15.32
CA ALA A 24 -8.29 -4.38 -14.27
C ALA A 24 -7.42 -5.65 -14.26
N GLY A 25 -7.14 -6.24 -15.42
CA GLY A 25 -6.47 -7.54 -15.53
C GLY A 25 -4.96 -7.52 -15.81
N SER A 26 -4.36 -6.39 -16.19
CA SER A 26 -3.00 -6.39 -16.74
C SER A 26 -2.05 -5.39 -16.10
N THR A 27 -1.06 -5.89 -15.35
CA THR A 27 0.09 -5.12 -14.83
C THR A 27 0.80 -4.33 -15.94
N LYS A 28 1.06 -4.99 -17.08
CA LYS A 28 1.71 -4.34 -18.23
C LYS A 28 0.93 -3.14 -18.74
N GLN A 29 -0.41 -3.24 -18.74
CA GLN A 29 -1.26 -2.14 -19.20
C GLN A 29 -1.26 -1.00 -18.18
N ARG A 30 -1.42 -1.28 -16.88
CA ARG A 30 -1.35 -0.25 -15.83
C ARG A 30 -0.07 0.57 -15.91
N ARG A 31 1.07 -0.10 -16.02
CA ARG A 31 2.37 0.56 -16.15
C ARG A 31 2.52 1.35 -17.45
N LYS A 32 2.03 0.81 -18.57
CA LYS A 32 2.12 1.48 -19.87
C LYS A 32 1.36 2.80 -19.91
N VAL A 33 0.19 2.85 -19.29
CA VAL A 33 -0.68 4.04 -19.27
C VAL A 33 -0.44 4.91 -18.05
N GLY A 34 0.14 4.37 -16.99
CA GLY A 34 0.30 5.07 -15.71
C GLY A 34 -1.01 5.23 -14.94
N GLU A 35 -1.95 4.29 -15.09
CA GLU A 35 -3.29 4.36 -14.49
C GLU A 35 -3.69 3.05 -13.82
N THR A 36 -4.61 3.12 -12.84
CA THR A 36 -5.24 1.95 -12.22
C THR A 36 -6.68 2.24 -11.83
N LEU A 37 -7.40 1.19 -11.44
CA LEU A 37 -8.77 1.26 -10.93
C LEU A 37 -8.81 1.05 -9.42
N LEU A 38 -9.41 1.97 -8.71
CA LEU A 38 -9.80 1.82 -7.31
C LEU A 38 -11.19 1.21 -7.24
N ASP A 39 -11.36 0.15 -6.46
CA ASP A 39 -12.62 -0.58 -6.32
C ASP A 39 -13.24 -0.31 -4.94
N GLY A 40 -14.34 0.42 -4.93
CA GLY A 40 -15.16 0.71 -3.76
C GLY A 40 -14.98 2.10 -3.15
N ALA A 41 -16.04 2.56 -2.48
CA ALA A 41 -16.14 3.89 -1.89
C ALA A 41 -14.99 4.21 -0.93
N HIS A 42 -14.56 3.21 -0.14
CA HIS A 42 -13.48 3.38 0.84
C HIS A 42 -12.13 3.77 0.20
N LEU A 43 -11.73 3.09 -0.89
CA LEU A 43 -10.49 3.41 -1.60
C LEU A 43 -10.58 4.79 -2.28
N VAL A 44 -11.73 5.11 -2.86
CA VAL A 44 -11.98 6.41 -3.48
C VAL A 44 -11.90 7.53 -2.43
N GLN A 45 -12.47 7.32 -1.26
CA GLN A 45 -12.41 8.28 -0.15
C GLN A 45 -10.97 8.46 0.36
N ALA A 46 -10.21 7.37 0.50
CA ALA A 46 -8.80 7.44 0.88
C ALA A 46 -7.96 8.22 -0.15
N TYR A 47 -8.25 8.04 -1.44
CA TYR A 47 -7.58 8.82 -2.48
C TYR A 47 -7.95 10.31 -2.43
N LEU A 48 -9.23 10.65 -2.23
CA LEU A 48 -9.68 12.05 -2.07
C LEU A 48 -9.02 12.73 -0.87
N ALA A 49 -8.78 12.01 0.21
CA ALA A 49 -8.10 12.55 1.39
C ALA A 49 -6.67 13.05 1.10
N THR A 50 -6.06 12.63 -0.02
CA THR A 50 -4.77 13.19 -0.51
C THR A 50 -4.89 14.55 -1.18
N GLY A 51 -6.11 15.08 -1.35
CA GLY A 51 -6.39 16.31 -2.10
C GLY A 51 -6.42 16.13 -3.63
N LYS A 52 -6.32 14.89 -4.12
CA LYS A 52 -6.38 14.57 -5.55
C LYS A 52 -7.76 14.07 -5.95
N TYR A 53 -8.10 14.23 -7.22
CA TYR A 53 -9.35 13.76 -7.80
C TYR A 53 -9.10 12.66 -8.83
N PRO A 54 -9.99 11.65 -8.92
CA PRO A 54 -9.94 10.65 -9.97
C PRO A 54 -10.09 11.26 -11.36
N LEU A 55 -9.53 10.60 -12.36
CA LEU A 55 -9.73 10.94 -13.77
C LEU A 55 -11.16 10.70 -14.22
N ARG A 56 -11.82 9.67 -13.64
CA ARG A 56 -13.18 9.25 -13.95
C ARG A 56 -13.78 8.40 -12.85
N LEU A 57 -15.09 8.50 -12.68
CA LEU A 57 -15.87 7.56 -11.87
C LEU A 57 -16.68 6.63 -12.78
N LEU A 58 -16.71 5.35 -12.42
CA LEU A 58 -17.52 4.33 -13.06
C LEU A 58 -18.49 3.79 -12.02
N VAL A 59 -19.78 3.76 -12.35
CA VAL A 59 -20.84 3.26 -11.47
C VAL A 59 -21.71 2.26 -12.23
N ASN A 60 -22.33 1.36 -11.48
CA ASN A 60 -23.44 0.57 -12.01
C ASN A 60 -24.81 1.18 -11.64
N GLU A 61 -25.90 0.62 -12.12
CA GLU A 61 -27.25 1.16 -11.83
C GLU A 61 -27.59 1.09 -10.33
N ALA A 62 -27.21 0.01 -9.65
CA ALA A 62 -27.48 -0.18 -8.23
C ALA A 62 -26.81 0.88 -7.34
N ALA A 63 -25.58 1.30 -7.69
CA ALA A 63 -24.85 2.33 -6.96
C ALA A 63 -25.54 3.70 -6.95
N SER A 64 -26.39 3.97 -7.94
CA SER A 64 -27.13 5.24 -8.02
C SER A 64 -28.15 5.41 -6.89
N CYS A 65 -28.56 4.31 -6.25
CA CYS A 65 -29.48 4.28 -5.12
C CYS A 65 -28.75 4.22 -3.77
N ASP A 66 -27.42 4.05 -3.75
CA ASP A 66 -26.63 4.02 -2.53
C ASP A 66 -26.32 5.44 -2.04
N GLY A 67 -26.78 5.75 -0.84
CA GLY A 67 -26.63 7.08 -0.26
C GLY A 67 -25.19 7.43 0.11
N GLU A 68 -24.31 6.46 0.36
CA GLU A 68 -22.87 6.68 0.61
C GLU A 68 -22.17 7.05 -0.71
N ILE A 69 -22.39 6.26 -1.74
CA ILE A 69 -21.81 6.49 -3.08
C ILE A 69 -22.29 7.83 -3.64
N ALA A 70 -23.59 8.13 -3.52
CA ALA A 70 -24.14 9.39 -3.98
C ALA A 70 -23.50 10.61 -3.30
N ARG A 71 -23.27 10.54 -1.96
CA ARG A 71 -22.57 11.59 -1.21
C ARG A 71 -21.12 11.74 -1.63
N LEU A 72 -20.44 10.63 -1.92
CA LEU A 72 -19.06 10.64 -2.37
C LEU A 72 -18.93 11.25 -3.77
N ILE A 73 -19.82 10.89 -4.70
CA ILE A 73 -19.87 11.47 -6.06
C ILE A 73 -20.12 12.99 -5.98
N ALA A 74 -21.00 13.43 -5.09
CA ALA A 74 -21.33 14.84 -4.92
C ALA A 74 -20.13 15.70 -4.46
N GLN A 75 -19.10 15.10 -3.86
CA GLN A 75 -17.84 15.78 -3.51
C GLN A 75 -16.92 16.01 -4.72
N MET A 76 -17.25 15.40 -5.87
CA MET A 76 -16.42 15.41 -7.07
C MET A 76 -17.22 15.85 -8.32
N PRO A 77 -17.93 16.99 -8.29
CA PRO A 77 -18.83 17.40 -9.39
C PRO A 77 -18.09 17.63 -10.72
N GLN A 78 -16.77 17.89 -10.67
CA GLN A 78 -15.92 18.10 -11.85
C GLN A 78 -15.42 16.79 -12.48
N VAL A 79 -15.52 15.64 -11.77
CA VAL A 79 -15.00 14.36 -12.26
C VAL A 79 -16.04 13.72 -13.20
N PRO A 80 -15.64 13.34 -14.42
CA PRO A 80 -16.55 12.69 -15.37
C PRO A 80 -17.11 11.39 -14.77
N LEU A 81 -18.44 11.23 -14.80
CA LEU A 81 -19.14 10.04 -14.34
C LEU A 81 -19.62 9.21 -15.56
N THR A 82 -19.45 7.90 -15.49
CA THR A 82 -19.94 6.95 -16.50
C THR A 82 -20.69 5.83 -15.82
N CYS A 83 -21.91 5.54 -16.29
CA CYS A 83 -22.73 4.41 -15.86
C CYS A 83 -22.42 3.21 -16.77
N LEU A 84 -22.13 2.06 -16.17
CA LEU A 84 -21.95 0.78 -16.85
C LEU A 84 -23.12 -0.14 -16.56
N ASP A 85 -23.54 -0.94 -17.52
CA ASP A 85 -24.43 -2.06 -17.26
C ASP A 85 -23.77 -3.04 -16.26
N ASP A 86 -24.55 -3.68 -15.40
CA ASP A 86 -24.04 -4.52 -14.31
C ASP A 86 -23.11 -5.64 -14.80
N SER A 87 -23.39 -6.21 -15.97
CA SER A 87 -22.52 -7.22 -16.58
C SER A 87 -21.13 -6.70 -16.91
N LEU A 88 -21.04 -5.48 -17.45
CA LEU A 88 -19.76 -4.83 -17.76
C LEU A 88 -19.02 -4.37 -16.50
N PHE A 89 -19.77 -3.85 -15.52
CA PHE A 89 -19.18 -3.45 -14.26
C PHE A 89 -18.52 -4.65 -13.55
N SER A 90 -19.20 -5.80 -13.55
CA SER A 90 -18.70 -7.04 -12.94
C SER A 90 -17.45 -7.59 -13.60
N GLU A 91 -17.16 -7.25 -14.85
CA GLU A 91 -15.91 -7.63 -15.52
C GLU A 91 -14.70 -6.79 -15.07
N LEU A 92 -14.93 -5.60 -14.50
CA LEU A 92 -13.89 -4.71 -14.03
C LEU A 92 -13.48 -4.95 -12.57
N THR A 93 -14.26 -5.75 -11.84
CA THR A 93 -14.00 -6.06 -10.43
C THR A 93 -13.83 -7.56 -10.22
N GLU A 94 -12.98 -7.94 -9.26
CA GLU A 94 -12.84 -9.32 -8.82
C GLU A 94 -13.77 -9.67 -7.64
N LEU A 95 -14.59 -8.72 -7.19
CA LEU A 95 -15.50 -8.93 -6.07
C LEU A 95 -16.73 -9.75 -6.52
N LYS A 96 -17.07 -10.77 -5.76
CA LYS A 96 -18.31 -11.55 -5.99
C LYS A 96 -19.55 -10.68 -5.86
N THR A 97 -19.51 -9.69 -4.97
CA THR A 97 -20.53 -8.66 -4.82
C THR A 97 -19.87 -7.32 -5.14
N PRO A 98 -20.07 -6.79 -6.35
CA PRO A 98 -19.48 -5.52 -6.75
C PRO A 98 -19.87 -4.37 -5.80
N SER A 99 -18.92 -3.49 -5.54
CA SER A 99 -19.15 -2.31 -4.70
C SER A 99 -20.06 -1.27 -5.33
N GLY A 100 -20.23 -1.34 -6.66
CA GLY A 100 -21.01 -0.38 -7.44
C GLY A 100 -20.26 0.90 -7.83
N LEU A 101 -19.06 1.13 -7.31
CA LEU A 101 -18.24 2.29 -7.60
C LEU A 101 -16.80 1.87 -7.92
N LEU A 102 -16.29 2.29 -9.08
CA LEU A 102 -14.87 2.25 -9.42
C LEU A 102 -14.37 3.67 -9.74
N ALA A 103 -13.11 3.94 -9.46
CA ALA A 103 -12.47 5.19 -9.85
C ALA A 103 -11.18 4.93 -10.64
N LEU A 104 -11.07 5.56 -11.80
CA LEU A 104 -9.82 5.59 -12.59
C LEU A 104 -8.92 6.68 -12.03
N ILE A 105 -7.70 6.33 -11.66
CA ILE A 105 -6.70 7.27 -11.15
C ILE A 105 -5.38 7.15 -11.90
N GLU A 106 -4.60 8.23 -11.92
CA GLU A 106 -3.18 8.17 -12.24
C GLU A 106 -2.40 7.46 -11.12
N LEU A 107 -1.38 6.68 -11.49
CA LEU A 107 -0.49 6.06 -10.52
C LEU A 107 0.30 7.16 -9.78
N PRO A 108 0.25 7.20 -8.44
CA PRO A 108 1.04 8.15 -7.68
C PRO A 108 2.53 7.99 -7.94
N GLN A 109 3.23 9.10 -8.07
CA GLN A 109 4.70 9.10 -8.19
C GLN A 109 5.35 9.04 -6.82
N ALA A 110 6.43 8.28 -6.70
CA ALA A 110 7.25 8.26 -5.49
C ALA A 110 7.90 9.64 -5.27
N HIS A 111 7.95 10.11 -4.02
CA HIS A 111 8.38 11.47 -3.69
C HIS A 111 9.43 11.54 -2.56
N VAL A 112 9.67 10.45 -1.82
CA VAL A 112 10.70 10.37 -0.78
C VAL A 112 11.87 9.55 -1.29
N ALA A 113 13.05 10.16 -1.46
CA ALA A 113 14.24 9.43 -1.86
C ALA A 113 14.76 8.52 -0.72
N PRO A 114 15.45 7.39 -1.02
CA PRO A 114 15.95 6.48 0.00
C PRO A 114 16.83 7.15 1.06
N SER A 115 17.69 8.10 0.67
CA SER A 115 18.56 8.87 1.57
C SER A 115 17.80 9.83 2.51
N HIS A 116 16.58 10.20 2.16
CA HIS A 116 15.75 11.11 2.96
C HIS A 116 14.66 10.39 3.76
N SER A 117 14.52 9.08 3.59
CA SER A 117 13.56 8.29 4.34
C SER A 117 13.99 8.14 5.79
N GLN A 118 13.04 8.27 6.72
CA GLN A 118 13.31 8.14 8.16
C GLN A 118 12.80 6.83 8.72
N PHE A 119 11.67 6.35 8.22
CA PHE A 119 11.09 5.09 8.64
C PHE A 119 10.47 4.39 7.43
N CYS A 120 11.15 3.37 6.91
CA CYS A 120 10.73 2.73 5.67
C CYS A 120 10.79 1.20 5.72
N ILE A 121 10.30 0.59 4.65
CA ILE A 121 10.36 -0.86 4.44
C ILE A 121 11.02 -1.19 3.10
N LEU A 122 11.81 -2.26 3.09
CA LEU A 122 12.36 -2.90 1.90
C LEU A 122 11.67 -4.27 1.75
N LEU A 123 11.03 -4.49 0.61
CA LEU A 123 10.27 -5.70 0.34
C LEU A 123 10.91 -6.46 -0.81
N GLU A 124 11.47 -7.63 -0.51
CA GLU A 124 12.12 -8.50 -1.48
C GLU A 124 11.22 -9.69 -1.80
N ASP A 125 10.73 -9.73 -3.03
CA ASP A 125 9.99 -10.86 -3.62
C ASP A 125 8.76 -11.34 -2.82
N ILE A 126 8.02 -10.39 -2.26
CA ILE A 126 6.72 -10.67 -1.63
C ILE A 126 5.71 -10.99 -2.73
N GLN A 127 5.39 -12.26 -2.93
CA GLN A 127 4.63 -12.73 -4.08
C GLN A 127 3.11 -12.80 -3.84
N ASP A 128 2.67 -12.96 -2.59
CA ASP A 128 1.23 -12.96 -2.28
C ASP A 128 0.68 -11.53 -2.22
N PRO A 129 -0.32 -11.19 -3.05
CA PRO A 129 -0.93 -9.85 -3.06
C PRO A 129 -1.57 -9.45 -1.73
N GLY A 130 -2.08 -10.42 -0.97
CA GLY A 130 -2.68 -10.18 0.35
C GLY A 130 -1.62 -9.79 1.37
N ASN A 131 -0.47 -10.49 1.38
CA ASN A 131 0.67 -10.15 2.22
C ASN A 131 1.21 -8.77 1.86
N LEU A 132 1.48 -8.51 0.58
CA LEU A 132 1.99 -7.21 0.13
C LEU A 132 1.07 -6.07 0.57
N GLY A 133 -0.23 -6.18 0.28
CA GLY A 133 -1.20 -5.16 0.67
C GLY A 133 -1.32 -4.98 2.19
N SER A 134 -1.30 -6.08 2.95
CA SER A 134 -1.34 -6.03 4.42
C SER A 134 -0.09 -5.37 5.01
N ILE A 135 1.10 -5.63 4.44
CA ILE A 135 2.34 -4.97 4.84
C ILE A 135 2.27 -3.47 4.57
N LEU A 136 1.83 -3.05 3.38
CA LEU A 136 1.69 -1.63 3.03
C LEU A 136 0.69 -0.91 3.95
N ARG A 137 -0.45 -1.53 4.24
CA ARG A 137 -1.42 -1.01 5.19
C ARG A 137 -0.83 -0.81 6.57
N THR A 138 -0.09 -1.80 7.05
CA THR A 138 0.56 -1.78 8.35
C THR A 138 1.66 -0.72 8.41
N ALA A 139 2.49 -0.63 7.37
CA ALA A 139 3.55 0.36 7.26
C ALA A 139 2.99 1.79 7.31
N ALA A 140 1.94 2.07 6.53
CA ALA A 140 1.23 3.35 6.59
C ALA A 140 0.69 3.65 8.00
N ALA A 141 0.04 2.68 8.65
CA ALA A 141 -0.52 2.82 9.99
C ALA A 141 0.54 3.01 11.09
N ALA A 142 1.71 2.39 10.91
CA ALA A 142 2.85 2.53 11.83
C ALA A 142 3.58 3.86 11.68
N GLY A 143 3.37 4.59 10.56
CA GLY A 143 3.99 5.87 10.27
C GLY A 143 5.25 5.78 9.41
N CYS A 144 5.38 4.72 8.60
CA CYS A 144 6.42 4.68 7.57
C CYS A 144 6.20 5.78 6.53
N ASP A 145 7.28 6.31 5.99
CA ASP A 145 7.28 7.33 4.94
C ASP A 145 7.46 6.74 3.54
N ALA A 146 8.12 5.60 3.41
CA ALA A 146 8.38 4.96 2.12
C ALA A 146 8.33 3.42 2.16
N ALA A 147 8.05 2.84 0.99
CA ALA A 147 8.17 1.41 0.71
C ALA A 147 8.97 1.20 -0.58
N PHE A 148 10.05 0.45 -0.49
CA PHE A 148 10.92 0.07 -1.61
C PHE A 148 10.64 -1.39 -1.96
N ILE A 149 10.19 -1.65 -3.19
CA ILE A 149 9.59 -2.92 -3.61
C ILE A 149 10.40 -3.49 -4.78
N SER A 150 10.97 -4.69 -4.61
CA SER A 150 11.74 -5.38 -5.65
C SER A 150 10.88 -5.79 -6.86
N ASN A 151 11.55 -6.15 -7.95
CA ASN A 151 10.88 -6.64 -9.17
C ASN A 151 10.10 -7.94 -8.97
N GLY A 152 10.48 -8.79 -8.01
CA GLY A 152 9.85 -10.08 -7.75
C GLY A 152 8.58 -9.99 -6.91
N CYS A 153 8.23 -8.82 -6.39
CA CYS A 153 6.98 -8.63 -5.65
C CYS A 153 5.75 -8.65 -6.56
N ALA A 154 4.60 -8.95 -5.96
CA ALA A 154 3.30 -8.78 -6.61
C ALA A 154 3.11 -7.33 -7.08
N ASP A 155 2.29 -7.14 -8.13
CA ASP A 155 1.99 -5.79 -8.63
C ASP A 155 1.25 -4.97 -7.57
N VAL A 156 1.95 -3.96 -7.07
CA VAL A 156 1.49 -3.10 -5.95
C VAL A 156 0.20 -2.36 -6.28
N TRP A 157 -0.06 -2.06 -7.56
CA TRP A 157 -1.25 -1.36 -8.03
C TRP A 157 -2.35 -2.30 -8.55
N SER A 158 -2.20 -3.61 -8.35
CA SER A 158 -3.25 -4.56 -8.70
C SER A 158 -4.47 -4.39 -7.80
N PRO A 159 -5.69 -4.68 -8.29
CA PRO A 159 -6.91 -4.60 -7.49
C PRO A 159 -6.84 -5.39 -6.16
N LYS A 160 -6.17 -6.55 -6.17
CA LYS A 160 -5.98 -7.37 -4.96
C LYS A 160 -5.14 -6.67 -3.90
N VAL A 161 -4.01 -6.09 -4.29
CA VAL A 161 -3.11 -5.38 -3.37
C VAL A 161 -3.76 -4.10 -2.87
N LEU A 162 -4.40 -3.32 -3.76
CA LEU A 162 -5.14 -2.10 -3.39
C LEU A 162 -6.20 -2.38 -2.33
N ARG A 163 -7.00 -3.44 -2.51
CA ARG A 163 -8.01 -3.86 -1.52
C ARG A 163 -7.39 -4.25 -0.18
N ALA A 164 -6.34 -5.10 -0.20
CA ALA A 164 -5.68 -5.54 1.02
C ALA A 164 -5.06 -4.37 1.80
N ALA A 165 -4.52 -3.38 1.10
CA ALA A 165 -3.89 -2.21 1.69
C ALA A 165 -4.89 -1.14 2.17
N MET A 166 -6.17 -1.21 1.77
CA MET A 166 -7.23 -0.31 2.28
C MET A 166 -6.84 1.17 2.28
N GLY A 167 -6.19 1.64 1.20
CA GLY A 167 -5.76 3.04 1.07
C GLY A 167 -4.39 3.36 1.65
N GLY A 168 -3.69 2.43 2.28
CA GLY A 168 -2.32 2.61 2.79
C GLY A 168 -1.32 3.09 1.73
N HIS A 169 -1.58 2.77 0.45
CA HIS A 169 -0.79 3.25 -0.69
C HIS A 169 -0.65 4.77 -0.74
N PHE A 170 -1.68 5.48 -0.32
CA PHE A 170 -1.74 6.94 -0.46
C PHE A 170 -1.04 7.69 0.68
N ALA A 171 -0.64 6.97 1.73
CA ALA A 171 0.13 7.50 2.85
C ALA A 171 1.64 7.20 2.74
N LEU A 172 2.06 6.42 1.73
CA LEU A 172 3.44 5.99 1.53
C LEU A 172 4.01 6.53 0.22
N SER A 173 5.31 6.83 0.21
CA SER A 173 6.07 6.96 -1.02
C SER A 173 6.46 5.57 -1.53
N ILE A 174 5.79 5.07 -2.58
CA ILE A 174 6.00 3.72 -3.09
C ILE A 174 6.96 3.74 -4.28
N HIS A 175 8.06 3.00 -4.15
CA HIS A 175 9.08 2.80 -5.18
C HIS A 175 8.98 1.37 -5.70
N GLU A 176 8.35 1.20 -6.87
CA GLU A 176 8.33 -0.08 -7.57
C GLU A 176 9.67 -0.35 -8.26
N HIS A 177 9.99 -1.63 -8.44
CA HIS A 177 11.23 -2.06 -9.11
C HIS A 177 12.49 -1.45 -8.50
N ALA A 178 12.45 -1.21 -7.19
CA ALA A 178 13.58 -0.65 -6.49
C ALA A 178 14.78 -1.62 -6.52
N ASP A 179 15.93 -1.08 -6.82
CA ASP A 179 17.21 -1.75 -6.54
C ASP A 179 17.46 -1.68 -5.03
N LEU A 180 17.04 -2.74 -4.32
CA LEU A 180 17.14 -2.80 -2.85
C LEU A 180 18.58 -2.75 -2.36
N PHE A 181 19.55 -3.18 -3.16
CA PHE A 181 20.97 -3.08 -2.81
C PHE A 181 21.43 -1.62 -2.81
N ASN A 182 21.04 -0.88 -3.83
CA ASN A 182 21.32 0.56 -3.88
C ASN A 182 20.56 1.31 -2.76
N VAL A 183 19.30 0.97 -2.52
CA VAL A 183 18.52 1.54 -1.39
C VAL A 183 19.25 1.29 -0.07
N ALA A 184 19.70 0.06 0.20
CA ALA A 184 20.42 -0.28 1.42
C ALA A 184 21.77 0.44 1.55
N ALA A 185 22.44 0.67 0.43
CA ALA A 185 23.73 1.37 0.40
C ALA A 185 23.62 2.87 0.70
N VAL A 186 22.53 3.52 0.25
CA VAL A 186 22.37 4.99 0.39
C VAL A 186 21.47 5.39 1.58
N PHE A 187 20.81 4.43 2.23
CA PHE A 187 19.94 4.71 3.38
C PHE A 187 20.78 5.16 4.59
N GLU A 188 20.49 6.35 5.09
CA GLU A 188 21.20 6.96 6.23
C GLU A 188 20.58 6.56 7.57
N GLY A 189 20.66 5.26 7.89
CA GLY A 189 20.07 4.71 9.13
C GLY A 189 20.44 3.26 9.38
N SER A 190 19.70 2.63 10.30
CA SER A 190 19.83 1.21 10.61
C SER A 190 18.83 0.39 9.82
N ILE A 191 19.30 -0.64 9.11
CA ILE A 191 18.43 -1.59 8.41
C ILE A 191 18.38 -2.87 9.22
N PHE A 192 17.17 -3.28 9.59
CA PHE A 192 16.86 -4.48 10.36
C PHE A 192 16.31 -5.57 9.42
N ALA A 193 16.98 -6.71 9.39
CA ALA A 193 16.49 -7.93 8.74
C ALA A 193 15.85 -8.85 9.78
N THR A 194 14.64 -9.35 9.49
CA THR A 194 14.04 -10.39 10.31
C THR A 194 14.62 -11.76 9.94
N SER A 195 15.10 -12.52 10.92
CA SER A 195 15.66 -13.85 10.70
C SER A 195 15.38 -14.77 11.87
N LEU A 196 15.01 -16.02 11.59
CA LEU A 196 14.81 -17.05 12.62
C LEU A 196 16.13 -17.46 13.29
N GLN A 197 17.27 -17.17 12.68
CA GLN A 197 18.60 -17.50 13.17
C GLN A 197 19.24 -16.32 13.93
N ALA A 198 18.59 -15.17 14.00
CA ALA A 198 19.11 -14.02 14.69
C ALA A 198 19.17 -14.27 16.22
N LYS A 199 20.19 -13.71 16.85
CA LYS A 199 20.39 -13.80 18.31
C LYS A 199 19.80 -12.62 19.07
N VAL A 200 19.57 -11.50 18.38
CA VAL A 200 19.07 -10.27 18.97
C VAL A 200 17.55 -10.28 18.91
N ASN A 201 16.93 -10.12 20.08
CA ASN A 201 15.47 -10.04 20.20
C ASN A 201 14.97 -8.68 19.70
N LEU A 202 13.87 -8.65 18.98
CA LEU A 202 13.20 -7.42 18.53
C LEU A 202 12.99 -6.42 19.68
N TYR A 203 12.52 -6.92 20.83
CA TYR A 203 12.14 -6.08 21.98
C TYR A 203 13.34 -5.52 22.76
N ASP A 204 14.53 -6.12 22.58
CA ASP A 204 15.78 -5.64 23.14
C ASP A 204 16.55 -4.72 22.17
N SER A 205 16.01 -4.55 20.96
CA SER A 205 16.62 -3.74 19.91
C SER A 205 16.26 -2.26 20.05
N LYS A 206 17.22 -1.37 19.78
CA LYS A 206 16.97 0.08 19.74
C LYS A 206 16.43 0.46 18.35
N LEU A 207 15.12 0.68 18.26
CA LEU A 207 14.38 0.99 17.04
C LEU A 207 14.05 2.49 16.94
N THR A 208 15.08 3.34 17.05
CA THR A 208 14.93 4.80 17.09
C THR A 208 15.86 5.49 16.10
N GLY A 209 15.51 6.71 15.67
CA GLY A 209 16.20 7.41 14.60
C GLY A 209 15.74 6.94 13.23
N ASN A 210 16.60 7.07 12.21
CA ASN A 210 16.27 6.57 10.88
C ASN A 210 16.41 5.05 10.84
N ILE A 211 15.34 4.36 10.55
CA ILE A 211 15.30 2.90 10.51
C ILE A 211 14.55 2.38 9.29
N ALA A 212 14.99 1.23 8.82
CA ALA A 212 14.32 0.45 7.80
C ALA A 212 14.17 -1.00 8.24
N PHE A 213 13.09 -1.66 7.84
CA PHE A 213 12.94 -3.10 7.96
C PHE A 213 12.96 -3.75 6.60
N ALA A 214 13.75 -4.80 6.45
CA ALA A 214 13.77 -5.65 5.27
C ALA A 214 12.97 -6.94 5.53
N PHE A 215 11.99 -7.21 4.65
CA PHE A 215 11.19 -8.42 4.66
C PHE A 215 11.35 -9.12 3.31
N GLY A 216 11.61 -10.42 3.36
CA GLY A 216 11.83 -11.24 2.18
C GLY A 216 10.65 -12.15 1.84
N ASN A 217 10.85 -12.93 0.80
CA ASN A 217 9.89 -13.92 0.28
C ASN A 217 9.34 -14.83 1.38
N GLU A 218 8.08 -15.22 1.27
CA GLU A 218 7.35 -16.01 2.27
C GLU A 218 8.00 -17.39 2.53
N GLY A 219 8.63 -17.98 1.54
CA GLY A 219 9.31 -19.27 1.66
C GLY A 219 10.83 -19.17 1.81
N ALA A 220 11.46 -18.36 0.97
CA ALA A 220 12.93 -18.26 0.91
C ALA A 220 13.51 -17.23 1.90
N GLY A 221 12.70 -16.31 2.42
CA GLY A 221 13.19 -15.19 3.22
C GLY A 221 13.91 -14.13 2.38
N LEU A 222 14.81 -13.39 3.00
CA LEU A 222 15.69 -12.45 2.30
C LEU A 222 16.81 -13.18 1.56
N SER A 223 17.22 -12.65 0.41
CA SER A 223 18.44 -13.12 -0.27
C SER A 223 19.66 -12.95 0.66
N PRO A 224 20.67 -13.84 0.56
CA PRO A 224 21.89 -13.69 1.33
C PRO A 224 22.57 -12.35 1.08
N GLU A 225 22.52 -11.86 -0.16
CA GLU A 225 23.12 -10.61 -0.60
C GLU A 225 22.49 -9.41 0.10
N LEU A 226 21.16 -9.30 0.09
CA LEU A 226 20.46 -8.20 0.78
C LEU A 226 20.58 -8.34 2.31
N SER A 227 20.48 -9.57 2.81
CA SER A 227 20.65 -9.86 4.24
C SER A 227 22.01 -9.39 4.77
N ASN A 228 23.09 -9.58 4.00
CA ASN A 228 24.45 -9.14 4.37
C ASN A 228 24.59 -7.60 4.42
N LEU A 229 23.77 -6.86 3.67
CA LEU A 229 23.75 -5.39 3.73
C LEU A 229 22.96 -4.89 4.95
N CYS A 230 22.06 -5.70 5.50
CA CYS A 230 21.34 -5.38 6.73
C CYS A 230 22.27 -5.57 7.93
N ARG A 231 22.71 -4.47 8.54
CA ARG A 231 23.68 -4.51 9.66
C ARG A 231 23.14 -5.17 10.91
N GLN A 232 21.83 -5.30 11.04
CA GLN A 232 21.18 -5.84 12.23
C GLN A 232 20.18 -6.94 11.88
N HIS A 233 20.37 -8.11 12.46
CA HIS A 233 19.43 -9.22 12.33
C HIS A 233 18.69 -9.40 13.65
N ILE A 234 17.37 -9.45 13.57
CA ILE A 234 16.50 -9.55 14.74
C ILE A 234 15.55 -10.74 14.62
N ILE A 235 15.20 -11.31 15.77
CA ILE A 235 14.19 -12.34 15.89
C ILE A 235 12.98 -11.83 16.65
N ILE A 236 11.79 -12.17 16.19
CA ILE A 236 10.56 -12.05 16.98
C ILE A 236 10.48 -13.30 17.87
N PRO A 237 10.48 -13.18 19.20
CA PRO A 237 10.37 -14.33 20.08
C PRO A 237 9.06 -15.09 19.87
N MET A 238 9.17 -16.40 19.69
CA MET A 238 8.01 -17.28 19.49
C MET A 238 8.07 -18.47 20.41
N GLN A 239 6.92 -19.09 20.64
CA GLN A 239 6.85 -20.37 21.35
C GLN A 239 7.44 -21.48 20.49
N SER A 240 8.15 -22.44 21.08
CA SER A 240 8.97 -23.46 20.42
C SER A 240 8.22 -24.42 19.45
N LYS A 241 6.89 -24.37 19.42
CA LYS A 241 6.06 -25.21 18.56
C LYS A 241 5.69 -24.56 17.23
N VAL A 242 6.07 -23.30 17.01
CA VAL A 242 5.75 -22.53 15.80
C VAL A 242 7.06 -22.20 15.08
N GLU A 243 7.16 -22.60 13.83
CA GLU A 243 8.39 -22.43 13.02
C GLU A 243 8.58 -20.98 12.56
N SER A 244 7.51 -20.31 12.15
CA SER A 244 7.58 -18.93 11.63
C SER A 244 6.22 -18.22 11.72
N LEU A 245 6.24 -16.90 11.59
CA LEU A 245 5.06 -16.07 11.37
C LEU A 245 4.86 -15.83 9.87
N ASN A 246 3.61 -15.63 9.47
CA ASN A 246 3.31 -15.01 8.18
C ASN A 246 4.06 -13.68 8.06
N VAL A 247 4.59 -13.37 6.87
CA VAL A 247 5.44 -12.18 6.66
C VAL A 247 4.73 -10.86 6.99
N ALA A 248 3.44 -10.75 6.71
CA ALA A 248 2.67 -9.55 7.05
C ALA A 248 2.45 -9.42 8.58
N ALA A 249 2.28 -10.56 9.29
CA ALA A 249 2.22 -10.58 10.74
C ALA A 249 3.57 -10.19 11.37
N ALA A 250 4.68 -10.72 10.85
CA ALA A 250 6.02 -10.34 11.29
C ALA A 250 6.27 -8.84 11.06
N ALA A 251 5.91 -8.32 9.90
CA ALA A 251 5.99 -6.90 9.59
C ALA A 251 5.18 -6.06 10.59
N ALA A 252 3.95 -6.47 10.92
CA ALA A 252 3.10 -5.75 11.87
C ALA A 252 3.76 -5.64 13.26
N VAL A 253 4.31 -6.74 13.77
CA VAL A 253 4.99 -6.76 15.07
C VAL A 253 6.20 -5.83 15.06
N CYS A 254 7.07 -5.92 14.05
CA CYS A 254 8.27 -5.09 13.93
C CYS A 254 7.95 -3.60 13.81
N LEU A 255 7.04 -3.25 12.91
CA LEU A 255 6.72 -1.86 12.60
C LEU A 255 6.02 -1.16 13.77
N PHE A 256 5.10 -1.84 14.47
CA PHE A 256 4.43 -1.25 15.62
C PHE A 256 5.33 -1.17 16.85
N GLU A 257 6.27 -2.09 17.04
CA GLU A 257 7.27 -1.95 18.10
C GLU A 257 8.18 -0.74 17.84
N ALA A 258 8.63 -0.55 16.60
CA ALA A 258 9.39 0.64 16.21
C ALA A 258 8.59 1.93 16.43
N SER A 259 7.34 1.97 15.96
CA SER A 259 6.43 3.10 16.16
C SER A 259 6.24 3.43 17.65
N ARG A 260 6.09 2.41 18.51
CA ARG A 260 6.00 2.59 19.96
C ARG A 260 7.24 3.26 20.52
N GLN A 261 8.44 2.79 20.17
CA GLN A 261 9.70 3.35 20.66
C GLN A 261 9.92 4.78 20.18
N GLN A 262 9.64 5.10 18.92
CA GLN A 262 9.79 6.44 18.35
C GLN A 262 8.84 7.46 18.99
N ARG A 263 7.57 7.09 19.19
CA ARG A 263 6.57 7.94 19.89
C ARG A 263 6.97 8.26 21.34
N SER A 264 7.55 7.31 22.05
CA SER A 264 8.00 7.51 23.43
C SER A 264 9.07 8.62 23.51
N ILE A 265 9.96 8.71 22.51
CA ILE A 265 11.00 9.75 22.46
C ILE A 265 10.39 11.12 22.14
N SER A 266 9.42 11.18 21.23
CA SER A 266 8.75 12.43 20.87
C SER A 266 8.00 13.05 22.06
N ASN A 267 7.34 12.22 22.86
CA ASN A 267 6.63 12.65 24.08
C ASN A 267 7.59 13.16 25.17
N VAL A 268 8.80 12.61 25.28
CA VAL A 268 9.81 13.08 26.25
C VAL A 268 10.36 14.44 25.83
N LYS A 269 10.52 14.71 24.52
CA LYS A 269 10.99 15.99 24.01
C LYS A 269 9.95 17.12 24.11
N SER A 270 8.66 16.77 24.14
CA SER A 270 7.55 17.73 24.26
C SER A 270 7.13 18.04 25.69
N ALA A 271 7.66 17.33 26.68
CA ALA A 271 7.41 17.64 28.08
C ALA A 271 8.10 18.96 28.46
N PRO A 272 7.39 19.96 29.06
CA PRO A 272 8.00 21.20 29.47
C PRO A 272 9.08 20.89 30.52
N GLN A 273 10.30 21.36 30.28
CA GLN A 273 11.35 21.35 31.31
C GLN A 273 10.81 22.13 32.51
N LYS A 274 10.48 21.44 33.59
CA LYS A 274 10.26 22.11 34.88
C LYS A 274 11.57 22.78 35.26
N VAL A 275 11.61 24.09 35.08
CA VAL A 275 12.65 24.92 35.65
C VAL A 275 12.45 24.83 37.14
N LEU A 276 13.33 24.10 37.82
CA LEU A 276 13.47 24.15 39.30
C LEU A 276 14.11 25.50 39.61
N ASN A 277 13.29 26.42 40.14
CA ASN A 277 13.76 27.62 40.83
C ASN A 277 14.18 27.23 42.24
#